data_20666125d445697282275f42a8b1ecd7
#
_entry.id   20666125d445697282275f42a8b1ecd7
#
_cell.length_a   1.000
_cell.length_b   1.000
_cell.length_c   1.000
_cell.angle_alpha   90.00
_cell.angle_beta   90.00
_cell.angle_gamma   90.00
#
_symmetry.space_group_name_H-M   'P 1'
#
loop_
_entity.id
_entity.type
_entity.pdbx_description
1 polymer ?
#
loop_
_entity_poly.entity_id
_entity_poly.type
_entity_poly.pdbx_seq_one_letter_code
_entity_poly.pdbx_strand_id
1 'polypeptide(L)'
;MELLRQDPDQLLHAIRNDASTKKSGKLKIFFGYAAGVGKTYAMLQAAHQAKERGIDVVAGYIEPHARPQTMALLDGLEQLPVKQVAYEGMTLREFDIDAALKRNPQLILVDELAHTNAESSRHTKRYQDIQELLNTGIDVYTTVNVQHIESLNDTVASITGILVRERIPDSTFDQADQVELVDIEPAELLERLASGNVYREGQAQRATVNFFTLENLTALREIALRRCADRVNLLTESARVQSRGD
;
A
#
# COMPACT_ATOMS: atom_id res chain seq x y z
N MET A 1 -38.75 37.64 -21.42
CA MET A 1 -37.83 36.49 -21.60
C MET A 1 -37.17 36.24 -20.27
N GLU A 2 -37.83 35.46 -19.40
CA GLU A 2 -37.38 35.13 -18.07
C GLU A 2 -36.30 34.07 -18.17
N LEU A 3 -35.05 34.43 -17.78
CA LEU A 3 -33.96 33.50 -17.60
C LEU A 3 -34.35 32.60 -16.39
N LEU A 4 -34.74 31.37 -16.65
CA LEU A 4 -34.91 30.32 -15.65
C LEU A 4 -33.58 30.17 -14.89
N ARG A 5 -33.54 30.76 -13.68
CA ARG A 5 -32.49 30.45 -12.69
C ARG A 5 -32.66 29.00 -12.29
N GLN A 6 -31.75 28.15 -12.70
CA GLN A 6 -31.69 26.78 -12.21
C GLN A 6 -31.54 26.84 -10.67
N ASP A 7 -32.35 26.05 -9.98
CA ASP A 7 -32.33 25.92 -8.53
C ASP A 7 -30.94 25.44 -8.09
N PRO A 8 -30.22 26.19 -7.22
CA PRO A 8 -28.90 25.78 -6.74
C PRO A 8 -28.88 24.40 -6.11
N ASP A 9 -29.97 23.96 -5.46
CA ASP A 9 -30.08 22.66 -4.84
C ASP A 9 -30.21 21.54 -5.88
N GLN A 10 -30.88 21.78 -7.01
CA GLN A 10 -30.93 20.84 -8.12
C GLN A 10 -29.57 20.72 -8.82
N LEU A 11 -28.82 21.83 -8.94
CA LEU A 11 -27.48 21.81 -9.47
C LEU A 11 -26.52 21.05 -8.57
N LEU A 12 -26.62 21.24 -7.25
CA LEU A 12 -25.85 20.51 -6.24
C LEU A 12 -26.19 19.01 -6.23
N HIS A 13 -27.47 18.66 -6.39
CA HIS A 13 -27.90 17.26 -6.54
C HIS A 13 -27.38 16.64 -7.85
N ALA A 14 -27.41 17.37 -8.96
CA ALA A 14 -26.89 16.90 -10.24
C ALA A 14 -25.35 16.69 -10.17
N ILE A 15 -24.61 17.62 -9.56
CA ILE A 15 -23.16 17.52 -9.35
C ILE A 15 -22.82 16.34 -8.40
N ARG A 16 -23.58 16.14 -7.33
CA ARG A 16 -23.40 14.99 -6.43
C ARG A 16 -23.70 13.66 -7.12
N ASN A 17 -24.74 13.59 -7.93
CA ASN A 17 -25.08 12.39 -8.69
C ASN A 17 -24.07 12.12 -9.82
N ASP A 18 -23.51 13.13 -10.47
CA ASP A 18 -22.47 12.99 -11.48
C ASP A 18 -21.12 12.57 -10.85
N ALA A 19 -20.79 13.07 -9.66
CA ALA A 19 -19.65 12.64 -8.88
C ALA A 19 -19.83 11.20 -8.31
N SER A 20 -21.07 10.76 -8.04
CA SER A 20 -21.37 9.40 -7.58
C SER A 20 -21.40 8.35 -8.69
N THR A 21 -21.40 8.76 -9.97
CA THR A 21 -21.39 7.84 -11.12
C THR A 21 -20.00 7.41 -11.55
N LYS A 22 -18.94 8.10 -11.17
CA LYS A 22 -17.56 7.58 -11.29
C LYS A 22 -17.28 6.66 -10.09
N LYS A 23 -17.44 5.36 -10.30
CA LYS A 23 -17.09 4.33 -9.33
C LYS A 23 -15.59 4.47 -9.00
N SER A 24 -15.27 4.92 -7.80
CA SER A 24 -13.89 4.94 -7.31
C SER A 24 -13.30 3.53 -7.36
N GLY A 25 -12.02 3.42 -7.71
CA GLY A 25 -11.29 2.17 -7.62
C GLY A 25 -11.20 1.68 -6.17
N LYS A 26 -10.93 0.41 -5.99
CA LYS A 26 -10.81 -0.25 -4.69
C LYS A 26 -9.36 -0.39 -4.27
N LEU A 27 -9.08 -0.10 -3.01
CA LEU A 27 -7.77 -0.26 -2.39
C LEU A 27 -7.69 -1.55 -1.59
N LYS A 28 -6.76 -2.44 -1.95
CA LYS A 28 -6.37 -3.58 -1.12
C LYS A 28 -4.94 -3.41 -0.62
N ILE A 29 -4.78 -3.49 0.69
CA ILE A 29 -3.48 -3.38 1.37
C ILE A 29 -3.06 -4.76 1.89
N PHE A 30 -1.87 -5.22 1.50
CA PHE A 30 -1.18 -6.34 2.12
C PHE A 30 -0.33 -5.79 3.28
N PHE A 31 -0.76 -6.07 4.48
CA PHE A 31 -0.24 -5.50 5.70
C PHE A 31 0.61 -6.50 6.46
N GLY A 32 1.72 -6.07 7.04
CA GLY A 32 2.58 -6.94 7.83
C GLY A 32 3.32 -6.20 8.94
N TYR A 33 3.81 -6.95 9.90
CA TYR A 33 4.51 -6.36 11.06
C TYR A 33 5.97 -5.99 10.77
N ALA A 34 6.59 -6.56 9.72
CA ALA A 34 7.98 -6.28 9.36
C ALA A 34 8.26 -6.54 7.88
N ALA A 35 9.42 -6.07 7.40
CA ALA A 35 9.95 -6.50 6.12
C ALA A 35 10.28 -8.00 6.19
N GLY A 36 10.02 -8.73 5.10
CA GLY A 36 10.34 -10.16 5.04
C GLY A 36 9.19 -11.11 5.32
N VAL A 37 8.07 -10.67 5.88
CA VAL A 37 6.91 -11.54 6.17
C VAL A 37 6.23 -12.09 4.91
N GLY A 38 6.50 -11.54 3.71
CA GLY A 38 5.96 -12.08 2.45
C GLY A 38 4.87 -11.25 1.78
N LYS A 39 4.68 -9.98 2.14
CA LYS A 39 3.62 -9.11 1.60
C LYS A 39 3.62 -9.00 0.07
N THR A 40 4.78 -8.68 -0.52
CA THR A 40 4.92 -8.58 -1.98
C THR A 40 4.65 -9.91 -2.66
N TYR A 41 5.05 -11.03 -2.05
CA TYR A 41 4.74 -12.37 -2.54
C TYR A 41 3.22 -12.62 -2.55
N ALA A 42 2.54 -12.35 -1.43
CA ALA A 42 1.09 -12.51 -1.32
C ALA A 42 0.34 -11.60 -2.30
N MET A 43 0.79 -10.35 -2.47
CA MET A 43 0.23 -9.41 -3.44
C MET A 43 0.33 -9.94 -4.87
N LEU A 44 1.49 -10.45 -5.27
CA LEU A 44 1.71 -11.01 -6.61
C LEU A 44 0.88 -12.28 -6.84
N GLN A 45 0.75 -13.17 -5.83
CA GLN A 45 -0.14 -14.34 -5.92
C GLN A 45 -1.60 -13.91 -6.12
N ALA A 46 -2.07 -12.93 -5.35
CA ALA A 46 -3.43 -12.39 -5.51
C ALA A 46 -3.65 -11.76 -6.90
N ALA A 47 -2.60 -11.15 -7.47
CA ALA A 47 -2.63 -10.59 -8.82
C ALA A 47 -2.81 -11.68 -9.89
N HIS A 48 -2.11 -12.80 -9.78
CA HIS A 48 -2.31 -13.95 -10.68
C HIS A 48 -3.73 -14.50 -10.59
N GLN A 49 -4.26 -14.66 -9.37
CA GLN A 49 -5.65 -15.09 -9.18
C GLN A 49 -6.67 -14.11 -9.78
N ALA A 50 -6.39 -12.79 -9.74
CA ALA A 50 -7.22 -11.80 -10.39
C ALA A 50 -7.15 -11.93 -11.91
N LYS A 51 -5.95 -12.11 -12.46
CA LYS A 51 -5.73 -12.33 -13.90
C LYS A 51 -6.42 -13.59 -14.41
N GLU A 52 -6.35 -14.69 -13.68
CA GLU A 52 -7.06 -15.95 -14.01
C GLU A 52 -8.57 -15.76 -14.09
N ARG A 53 -9.13 -14.81 -13.34
CA ARG A 53 -10.53 -14.39 -13.40
C ARG A 53 -10.86 -13.45 -14.55
N GLY A 54 -9.89 -13.12 -15.41
CA GLY A 54 -10.05 -12.25 -16.56
C GLY A 54 -9.92 -10.76 -16.27
N ILE A 55 -9.39 -10.37 -15.09
CA ILE A 55 -9.13 -8.97 -14.76
C ILE A 55 -7.85 -8.52 -15.49
N ASP A 56 -7.88 -7.32 -16.09
CA ASP A 56 -6.72 -6.67 -16.69
C ASP A 56 -5.79 -6.15 -15.59
N VAL A 57 -4.72 -6.92 -15.33
CA VAL A 57 -3.77 -6.70 -14.23
C VAL A 57 -2.42 -6.24 -14.74
N VAL A 58 -1.89 -5.18 -14.14
CA VAL A 58 -0.58 -4.61 -14.49
C VAL A 58 0.27 -4.43 -13.23
N ALA A 59 1.53 -4.82 -13.27
CA ALA A 59 2.53 -4.47 -12.26
C ALA A 59 3.08 -3.07 -12.56
N GLY A 60 2.60 -2.06 -11.83
CA GLY A 60 3.02 -0.67 -11.99
C GLY A 60 4.38 -0.39 -11.36
N TYR A 61 4.57 -0.84 -10.13
CA TYR A 61 5.84 -0.78 -9.42
C TYR A 61 5.97 -1.92 -8.43
N ILE A 62 7.03 -2.68 -8.55
CA ILE A 62 7.42 -3.70 -7.59
C ILE A 62 8.85 -3.43 -7.18
N GLU A 63 9.09 -3.30 -5.87
CA GLU A 63 10.45 -3.09 -5.36
C GLU A 63 11.34 -4.31 -5.67
N PRO A 64 12.49 -4.11 -6.33
CA PRO A 64 13.37 -5.22 -6.70
C PRO A 64 14.08 -5.77 -5.46
N HIS A 65 13.44 -6.71 -4.80
CA HIS A 65 14.06 -7.45 -3.71
C HIS A 65 14.97 -8.55 -4.26
N ALA A 66 16.05 -8.84 -3.52
CA ALA A 66 16.95 -9.96 -3.83
C ALA A 66 16.29 -11.33 -3.52
N ARG A 67 15.04 -11.54 -3.95
CA ARG A 67 14.25 -12.76 -3.70
C ARG A 67 13.80 -13.38 -5.01
N PRO A 68 14.55 -14.37 -5.53
CA PRO A 68 14.25 -14.98 -6.81
C PRO A 68 12.81 -15.52 -6.90
N GLN A 69 12.30 -16.13 -5.83
CA GLN A 69 10.95 -16.70 -5.78
C GLN A 69 9.85 -15.62 -5.91
N THR A 70 10.03 -14.45 -5.27
CA THR A 70 9.07 -13.35 -5.39
C THR A 70 9.14 -12.72 -6.78
N MET A 71 10.36 -12.52 -7.30
CA MET A 71 10.56 -11.92 -8.62
C MET A 71 10.08 -12.84 -9.75
N ALA A 72 10.15 -14.16 -9.58
CA ALA A 72 9.58 -15.12 -10.55
C ALA A 72 8.05 -14.98 -10.69
N LEU A 73 7.35 -14.47 -9.69
CA LEU A 73 5.91 -14.19 -9.79
C LEU A 73 5.57 -12.97 -10.68
N LEU A 74 6.55 -12.21 -11.14
CA LEU A 74 6.33 -11.21 -12.17
C LEU A 74 6.18 -11.81 -13.57
N ASP A 75 6.63 -13.06 -13.75
CA ASP A 75 6.46 -13.76 -15.01
C ASP A 75 4.97 -13.92 -15.33
N GLY A 76 4.61 -13.57 -16.54
CA GLY A 76 3.22 -13.61 -16.99
C GLY A 76 2.36 -12.41 -16.58
N LEU A 77 2.86 -11.43 -15.82
CA LEU A 77 2.21 -10.14 -15.60
C LEU A 77 2.81 -9.07 -16.52
N GLU A 78 1.96 -8.20 -17.06
CA GLU A 78 2.42 -6.99 -17.75
C GLU A 78 3.08 -6.07 -16.72
N GLN A 79 4.25 -5.52 -17.04
CA GLN A 79 5.00 -4.61 -16.18
C GLN A 79 5.12 -3.26 -16.87
N LEU A 80 4.81 -2.18 -16.15
CA LEU A 80 5.11 -0.83 -16.63
C LEU A 80 6.60 -0.52 -16.49
N PRO A 81 7.18 0.24 -17.41
CA PRO A 81 8.52 0.77 -17.23
C PRO A 81 8.56 1.70 -16.01
N VAL A 82 9.59 1.57 -15.19
CA VAL A 82 9.81 2.48 -14.07
C VAL A 82 10.38 3.80 -14.57
N LYS A 83 9.98 4.90 -13.94
CA LYS A 83 10.59 6.21 -14.16
C LYS A 83 11.97 6.24 -13.53
N GLN A 84 12.98 6.65 -14.31
CA GLN A 84 14.32 6.83 -13.80
C GLN A 84 14.55 8.30 -13.47
N VAL A 85 14.93 8.58 -12.23
CA VAL A 85 15.18 9.93 -11.71
C VAL A 85 16.62 10.05 -11.26
N ALA A 86 17.36 11.00 -11.84
CA ALA A 86 18.72 11.30 -11.40
C ALA A 86 18.68 12.05 -10.05
N TYR A 87 19.40 11.54 -9.07
CA TYR A 87 19.50 12.13 -7.73
C TYR A 87 20.93 11.94 -7.18
N GLU A 88 21.64 13.02 -6.88
CA GLU A 88 22.98 13.01 -6.28
C GLU A 88 23.98 12.03 -6.95
N GLY A 89 23.95 11.96 -8.27
CA GLY A 89 24.86 11.06 -9.03
C GLY A 89 24.41 9.60 -9.09
N MET A 90 23.25 9.27 -8.53
CA MET A 90 22.61 7.96 -8.62
C MET A 90 21.33 8.04 -9.45
N THR A 91 20.85 6.91 -9.95
CA THR A 91 19.56 6.81 -10.62
C THR A 91 18.59 6.10 -9.69
N LEU A 92 17.53 6.81 -9.28
CA LEU A 92 16.43 6.25 -8.51
C LEU A 92 15.39 5.66 -9.47
N ARG A 93 14.76 4.58 -9.04
CA ARG A 93 13.64 3.94 -9.74
C ARG A 93 12.35 4.36 -9.05
N GLU A 94 11.48 5.05 -9.78
CA GLU A 94 10.23 5.54 -9.27
C GLU A 94 9.03 4.97 -10.04
N PHE A 95 7.89 4.93 -9.39
CA PHE A 95 6.62 4.60 -10.03
C PHE A 95 6.25 5.68 -11.05
N ASP A 96 5.88 5.26 -12.27
CA ASP A 96 5.40 6.15 -13.32
C ASP A 96 3.87 6.22 -13.31
N ILE A 97 3.33 7.16 -12.55
CA ILE A 97 1.88 7.37 -12.45
C ILE A 97 1.28 7.81 -13.80
N ASP A 98 2.02 8.57 -14.61
CA ASP A 98 1.51 9.02 -15.92
C ASP A 98 1.36 7.85 -16.89
N ALA A 99 2.33 6.94 -16.89
CA ALA A 99 2.23 5.69 -17.65
C ALA A 99 1.07 4.82 -17.16
N ALA A 100 0.86 4.74 -15.85
CA ALA A 100 -0.24 3.97 -15.25
C ALA A 100 -1.61 4.54 -15.65
N LEU A 101 -1.81 5.84 -15.52
CA LEU A 101 -3.04 6.52 -15.92
C LEU A 101 -3.31 6.37 -17.43
N LYS A 102 -2.28 6.48 -18.26
CA LYS A 102 -2.38 6.29 -19.71
C LYS A 102 -2.74 4.85 -20.08
N ARG A 103 -2.17 3.86 -19.39
CA ARG A 103 -2.45 2.43 -19.60
C ARG A 103 -3.87 2.07 -19.16
N ASN A 104 -4.36 2.70 -18.09
CA ASN A 104 -5.69 2.56 -17.52
C ASN A 104 -6.13 1.10 -17.32
N PRO A 105 -5.39 0.29 -16.54
CA PRO A 105 -5.75 -1.09 -16.25
C PRO A 105 -6.94 -1.18 -15.30
N GLN A 106 -7.57 -2.36 -15.17
CA GLN A 106 -8.59 -2.58 -14.15
C GLN A 106 -7.96 -2.70 -12.74
N LEU A 107 -6.79 -3.34 -12.65
CA LEU A 107 -6.03 -3.53 -11.41
C LEU A 107 -4.56 -3.22 -11.64
N ILE A 108 -3.98 -2.40 -10.77
CA ILE A 108 -2.54 -2.12 -10.77
C ILE A 108 -1.90 -2.50 -9.43
N LEU A 109 -0.67 -3.03 -9.49
CA LEU A 109 0.14 -3.33 -8.31
C LEU A 109 1.14 -2.20 -8.10
N VAL A 110 1.13 -1.61 -6.92
CA VAL A 110 2.07 -0.54 -6.54
C VAL A 110 2.60 -0.84 -5.15
N ASP A 111 3.80 -1.39 -5.09
CA ASP A 111 4.47 -1.79 -3.84
C ASP A 111 4.88 -0.57 -3.00
N GLU A 112 5.07 -0.75 -1.68
CA GLU A 112 5.56 0.26 -0.75
C GLU A 112 4.71 1.55 -0.64
N LEU A 113 3.49 1.41 -0.12
CA LEU A 113 2.52 2.51 0.08
C LEU A 113 3.09 3.76 0.78
N ALA A 114 4.02 3.58 1.72
CA ALA A 114 4.60 4.66 2.54
C ALA A 114 5.78 5.38 1.89
N HIS A 115 6.24 4.92 0.72
CA HIS A 115 7.42 5.46 0.05
C HIS A 115 7.34 6.98 -0.15
N THR A 116 8.47 7.65 0.04
CA THR A 116 8.64 9.07 -0.30
C THR A 116 9.21 9.17 -1.69
N ASN A 117 8.41 9.65 -2.63
CA ASN A 117 8.81 9.79 -4.03
C ASN A 117 9.96 10.80 -4.18
N ALA A 118 10.74 10.68 -5.26
CA ALA A 118 11.77 11.66 -5.60
C ALA A 118 11.16 13.06 -5.81
N GLU A 119 11.95 14.12 -5.53
CA GLU A 119 11.48 15.52 -5.55
C GLU A 119 10.83 15.96 -6.89
N SER A 120 11.23 15.35 -8.01
CA SER A 120 10.67 15.64 -9.33
C SER A 120 9.38 14.89 -9.64
N SER A 121 8.85 14.12 -8.70
CA SER A 121 7.61 13.35 -8.87
C SER A 121 6.39 14.27 -8.74
N ARG A 122 5.24 13.86 -9.34
CA ARG A 122 3.97 14.60 -9.27
C ARG A 122 3.49 14.76 -7.83
N HIS A 123 3.61 13.73 -7.02
CA HIS A 123 3.28 13.74 -5.60
C HIS A 123 4.51 13.43 -4.76
N THR A 124 4.55 13.98 -3.55
CA THR A 124 5.64 13.71 -2.59
C THR A 124 5.59 12.31 -2.00
N LYS A 125 4.40 11.70 -1.95
CA LYS A 125 4.18 10.40 -1.32
C LYS A 125 3.45 9.44 -2.25
N ARG A 126 3.84 8.18 -2.25
CA ARG A 126 3.24 7.13 -3.06
C ARG A 126 1.76 6.89 -2.75
N TYR A 127 1.33 7.04 -1.50
CA TYR A 127 -0.09 6.94 -1.18
C TYR A 127 -0.94 8.01 -1.88
N GLN A 128 -0.37 9.16 -2.23
CA GLN A 128 -1.06 10.21 -3.01
C GLN A 128 -1.19 9.80 -4.49
N ASP A 129 -0.16 9.17 -5.07
CA ASP A 129 -0.26 8.58 -6.42
C ASP A 129 -1.37 7.52 -6.45
N ILE A 130 -1.41 6.65 -5.44
CA ILE A 130 -2.43 5.62 -5.31
C ILE A 130 -3.83 6.25 -5.19
N GLN A 131 -3.98 7.32 -4.42
CA GLN A 131 -5.26 8.03 -4.31
C GLN A 131 -5.72 8.60 -5.65
N GLU A 132 -4.80 9.13 -6.47
CA GLU A 132 -5.13 9.60 -7.83
C GLU A 132 -5.62 8.45 -8.73
N LEU A 133 -4.97 7.28 -8.68
CA LEU A 133 -5.40 6.08 -9.41
C LEU A 133 -6.80 5.63 -8.99
N LEU A 134 -7.07 5.56 -7.69
CA LEU A 134 -8.39 5.20 -7.16
C LEU A 134 -9.47 6.19 -7.64
N ASN A 135 -9.18 7.47 -7.65
CA ASN A 135 -10.11 8.51 -8.12
C ASN A 135 -10.46 8.38 -9.61
N THR A 136 -9.62 7.71 -10.40
CA THR A 136 -9.90 7.41 -11.81
C THR A 136 -10.64 6.09 -12.03
N GLY A 137 -10.88 5.32 -10.97
CA GLY A 137 -11.60 4.05 -11.02
C GLY A 137 -10.70 2.83 -11.18
N ILE A 138 -9.37 2.99 -11.07
CA ILE A 138 -8.40 1.89 -11.13
C ILE A 138 -8.29 1.24 -9.75
N ASP A 139 -8.47 -0.07 -9.67
CA ASP A 139 -8.23 -0.83 -8.44
C ASP A 139 -6.72 -0.92 -8.16
N VAL A 140 -6.33 -0.83 -6.90
CA VAL A 140 -4.92 -0.87 -6.50
C VAL A 140 -4.65 -1.92 -5.43
N TYR A 141 -3.63 -2.75 -5.65
CA TYR A 141 -3.01 -3.59 -4.64
C TYR A 141 -1.68 -2.97 -4.21
N THR A 142 -1.44 -2.88 -2.91
CA THR A 142 -0.23 -2.29 -2.34
C THR A 142 0.21 -3.00 -1.07
N THR A 143 1.41 -2.68 -0.58
CA THR A 143 1.97 -3.25 0.64
C THR A 143 2.31 -2.17 1.67
N VAL A 144 2.20 -2.48 2.95
CA VAL A 144 2.69 -1.60 4.02
C VAL A 144 3.08 -2.40 5.27
N ASN A 145 4.05 -1.91 6.03
CA ASN A 145 4.41 -2.42 7.35
C ASN A 145 3.78 -1.56 8.46
N VAL A 146 3.55 -2.17 9.62
CA VAL A 146 3.00 -1.52 10.81
C VAL A 146 3.75 -0.25 11.22
N GLN A 147 5.07 -0.23 11.05
CA GLN A 147 5.95 0.89 11.39
C GLN A 147 5.70 2.17 10.57
N HIS A 148 4.98 2.06 9.46
CA HIS A 148 4.66 3.18 8.58
C HIS A 148 3.31 3.83 8.87
N ILE A 149 2.52 3.29 9.80
CA ILE A 149 1.25 3.90 10.23
C ILE A 149 1.56 5.02 11.22
N GLU A 150 1.05 6.22 10.96
CA GLU A 150 1.45 7.44 11.67
C GLU A 150 1.20 7.35 13.18
N SER A 151 0.03 6.90 13.62
CA SER A 151 -0.31 6.77 15.04
C SER A 151 0.54 5.73 15.80
N LEU A 152 1.15 4.78 15.11
CA LEU A 152 1.96 3.70 15.69
C LEU A 152 3.45 4.02 15.73
N ASN A 153 3.87 5.11 15.09
CA ASN A 153 5.30 5.42 14.90
C ASN A 153 6.07 5.54 16.21
N ASP A 154 5.53 6.25 17.22
CA ASP A 154 6.18 6.44 18.51
C ASP A 154 6.25 5.13 19.30
N THR A 155 5.21 4.30 19.23
CA THR A 155 5.19 2.97 19.83
C THR A 155 6.24 2.06 19.20
N VAL A 156 6.33 2.05 17.89
CA VAL A 156 7.35 1.28 17.15
C VAL A 156 8.76 1.78 17.51
N ALA A 157 8.95 3.11 17.59
CA ALA A 157 10.24 3.69 17.98
C ALA A 157 10.63 3.32 19.41
N SER A 158 9.68 3.26 20.34
CA SER A 158 9.95 2.83 21.73
C SER A 158 10.38 1.36 21.85
N ILE A 159 9.87 0.50 20.98
CA ILE A 159 10.20 -0.94 20.95
C ILE A 159 11.55 -1.16 20.25
N THR A 160 11.73 -0.57 19.09
CA THR A 160 12.86 -0.88 18.18
C THR A 160 14.06 0.04 18.36
N GLY A 161 13.89 1.19 19.01
CA GLY A 161 14.86 2.27 19.06
C GLY A 161 15.03 3.03 17.73
N ILE A 162 14.17 2.78 16.73
CA ILE A 162 14.28 3.34 15.37
C ILE A 162 13.06 4.20 15.06
N LEU A 163 13.30 5.48 14.76
CA LEU A 163 12.27 6.38 14.27
C LEU A 163 12.13 6.24 12.74
N VAL A 164 10.97 5.77 12.30
CA VAL A 164 10.67 5.63 10.86
C VAL A 164 10.14 6.95 10.32
N ARG A 165 10.77 7.46 9.25
CA ARG A 165 10.39 8.75 8.63
C ARG A 165 9.29 8.60 7.60
N GLU A 166 9.25 7.49 6.89
CA GLU A 166 8.22 7.20 5.90
C GLU A 166 6.93 6.74 6.59
N ARG A 167 5.87 7.53 6.44
CA ARG A 167 4.60 7.30 7.12
C ARG A 167 3.44 7.53 6.18
N ILE A 168 2.34 6.85 6.48
CA ILE A 168 1.01 7.10 5.90
C ILE A 168 0.06 7.57 6.99
N PRO A 169 -0.89 8.46 6.66
CA PRO A 169 -1.99 8.78 7.56
C PRO A 169 -2.82 7.53 7.91
N ASP A 170 -3.31 7.45 9.14
CA ASP A 170 -4.20 6.36 9.57
C ASP A 170 -5.44 6.25 8.68
N SER A 171 -5.97 7.39 8.23
CA SER A 171 -7.11 7.42 7.31
C SER A 171 -6.87 6.65 6.01
N THR A 172 -5.65 6.64 5.48
CA THR A 172 -5.32 5.87 4.27
C THR A 172 -5.45 4.37 4.51
N PHE A 173 -5.06 3.89 5.70
CA PHE A 173 -5.21 2.50 6.09
C PHE A 173 -6.67 2.13 6.40
N ASP A 174 -7.40 3.01 7.10
CA ASP A 174 -8.77 2.76 7.52
C ASP A 174 -9.77 2.80 6.36
N GLN A 175 -9.54 3.65 5.37
CA GLN A 175 -10.37 3.80 4.18
C GLN A 175 -10.12 2.73 3.11
N ALA A 176 -9.10 1.88 3.26
CA ALA A 176 -8.89 0.77 2.33
C ALA A 176 -10.13 -0.14 2.27
N ASP A 177 -10.51 -0.61 1.08
CA ASP A 177 -11.62 -1.56 0.92
C ASP A 177 -11.31 -2.90 1.56
N GLN A 178 -10.06 -3.35 1.45
CA GLN A 178 -9.59 -4.58 2.03
C GLN A 178 -8.19 -4.44 2.63
N VAL A 179 -8.00 -4.99 3.82
CA VAL A 179 -6.68 -5.20 4.43
C VAL A 179 -6.48 -6.69 4.65
N GLU A 180 -5.41 -7.24 4.09
CA GLU A 180 -4.99 -8.61 4.28
C GLU A 180 -3.74 -8.63 5.16
N LEU A 181 -3.85 -9.22 6.35
CA LEU A 181 -2.69 -9.41 7.23
C LEU A 181 -1.84 -10.56 6.73
N VAL A 182 -0.61 -10.27 6.33
CA VAL A 182 0.41 -11.26 5.98
C VAL A 182 1.26 -11.52 7.20
N ASP A 183 1.06 -12.68 7.80
CA ASP A 183 1.64 -13.04 9.09
C ASP A 183 2.47 -14.33 8.99
N ILE A 184 3.61 -14.33 9.66
CA ILE A 184 4.45 -15.50 9.92
C ILE A 184 4.97 -15.43 11.36
N GLU A 185 5.39 -16.55 11.91
CA GLU A 185 6.01 -16.56 13.25
C GLU A 185 7.33 -15.79 13.26
N PRO A 186 7.60 -14.97 14.31
CA PRO A 186 8.83 -14.19 14.40
C PRO A 186 10.11 -15.02 14.29
N ALA A 187 10.12 -16.23 14.85
CA ALA A 187 11.25 -17.15 14.73
C ALA A 187 11.50 -17.56 13.26
N GLU A 188 10.43 -17.86 12.50
CA GLU A 188 10.53 -18.18 11.07
C GLU A 188 11.06 -16.98 10.28
N LEU A 189 10.63 -15.75 10.61
CA LEU A 189 11.17 -14.56 9.98
C LEU A 189 12.68 -14.41 10.21
N LEU A 190 13.14 -14.66 11.44
CA LEU A 190 14.58 -14.63 11.77
C LEU A 190 15.38 -15.68 10.99
N GLU A 191 14.85 -16.89 10.84
CA GLU A 191 15.47 -17.93 10.00
C GLU A 191 15.56 -17.52 8.53
N ARG A 192 14.50 -16.90 7.98
CA ARG A 192 14.51 -16.34 6.61
C ARG A 192 15.53 -15.22 6.43
N LEU A 193 15.71 -14.38 7.45
CA LEU A 193 16.74 -13.33 7.46
C LEU A 193 18.15 -13.92 7.47
N ALA A 194 18.39 -14.92 8.33
CA ALA A 194 19.68 -15.59 8.46
C ALA A 194 20.06 -16.35 7.17
N SER A 195 19.10 -16.89 6.44
CA SER A 195 19.35 -17.57 5.14
C SER A 195 19.61 -16.62 3.97
N GLY A 196 19.72 -15.29 4.21
CA GLY A 196 19.98 -14.29 3.17
C GLY A 196 18.80 -13.97 2.26
N ASN A 197 17.63 -14.51 2.57
CA ASN A 197 16.42 -14.35 1.74
C ASN A 197 15.77 -12.95 1.85
N VAL A 198 16.26 -12.05 2.70
CA VAL A 198 15.62 -10.75 2.96
C VAL A 198 16.54 -9.56 2.67
N TYR A 199 17.86 -9.65 2.87
CA TYR A 199 18.79 -8.54 2.66
C TYR A 199 20.06 -8.98 1.94
N ARG A 200 20.60 -8.09 1.07
CA ARG A 200 21.97 -8.22 0.55
C ARG A 200 22.96 -7.84 1.64
N GLU A 201 24.08 -8.58 1.72
CA GLU A 201 25.21 -8.25 2.60
C GLU A 201 25.69 -6.81 2.37
N GLY A 202 25.84 -6.01 3.44
CA GLY A 202 26.70 -4.84 3.43
C GLY A 202 26.22 -3.51 3.97
N GLN A 203 24.95 -3.17 4.00
CA GLN A 203 24.50 -1.84 4.46
C GLN A 203 23.52 -1.81 5.63
N ALA A 204 22.89 -2.89 5.96
CA ALA A 204 21.82 -2.94 6.97
C ALA A 204 22.27 -3.47 8.34
N GLN A 205 23.50 -3.94 8.52
CA GLN A 205 23.88 -4.76 9.67
C GLN A 205 23.70 -4.10 11.04
N ARG A 206 23.92 -2.80 11.20
CA ARG A 206 23.85 -2.16 12.54
C ARG A 206 22.45 -1.71 12.95
N ALA A 207 21.65 -1.16 12.05
CA ALA A 207 20.26 -0.78 12.31
C ALA A 207 19.35 -2.03 12.34
N THR A 208 19.70 -3.04 11.55
CA THR A 208 18.99 -4.32 11.43
C THR A 208 19.12 -5.18 12.66
N VAL A 209 20.30 -5.21 13.31
CA VAL A 209 20.56 -6.06 14.49
C VAL A 209 19.63 -5.71 15.66
N ASN A 210 19.31 -4.43 15.86
CA ASN A 210 18.42 -4.01 16.96
C ASN A 210 16.93 -4.12 16.61
N PHE A 211 16.57 -4.02 15.35
CA PHE A 211 15.16 -4.12 14.91
C PHE A 211 14.68 -5.59 14.90
N PHE A 212 15.49 -6.49 14.33
CA PHE A 212 15.12 -7.89 14.10
C PHE A 212 15.56 -8.80 15.26
N THR A 213 15.06 -8.51 16.45
CA THR A 213 15.14 -9.42 17.60
C THR A 213 13.80 -10.15 17.76
N LEU A 214 13.81 -11.34 18.35
CA LEU A 214 12.58 -12.10 18.59
C LEU A 214 11.58 -11.28 19.41
N GLU A 215 12.05 -10.57 20.42
CA GLU A 215 11.24 -9.72 21.31
C GLU A 215 10.57 -8.58 20.52
N ASN A 216 11.34 -7.80 19.74
CA ASN A 216 10.83 -6.70 18.95
C ASN A 216 9.84 -7.18 17.89
N LEU A 217 10.16 -8.26 17.18
CA LEU A 217 9.27 -8.81 16.15
C LEU A 217 7.96 -9.33 16.75
N THR A 218 8.01 -9.93 17.94
CA THR A 218 6.81 -10.38 18.65
C THR A 218 5.93 -9.19 19.04
N ALA A 219 6.53 -8.12 19.58
CA ALA A 219 5.80 -6.90 19.91
C ALA A 219 5.21 -6.21 18.68
N LEU A 220 5.96 -6.10 17.57
CA LEU A 220 5.48 -5.53 16.32
C LEU A 220 4.32 -6.36 15.72
N ARG A 221 4.40 -7.68 15.79
CA ARG A 221 3.33 -8.60 15.37
C ARG A 221 2.06 -8.35 16.19
N GLU A 222 2.17 -8.25 17.51
CA GLU A 222 1.05 -7.94 18.39
C GLU A 222 0.37 -6.62 18.01
N ILE A 223 1.15 -5.56 17.76
CA ILE A 223 0.62 -4.26 17.34
C ILE A 223 -0.08 -4.37 15.98
N ALA A 224 0.47 -5.12 15.04
CA ALA A 224 -0.15 -5.30 13.72
C ALA A 224 -1.49 -6.03 13.83
N LEU A 225 -1.57 -7.08 14.66
CA LEU A 225 -2.81 -7.81 14.92
C LEU A 225 -3.86 -6.92 15.58
N ARG A 226 -3.49 -6.13 16.60
CA ARG A 226 -4.36 -5.15 17.25
C ARG A 226 -4.88 -4.12 16.26
N ARG A 227 -4.00 -3.56 15.41
CA ARG A 227 -4.39 -2.56 14.40
C ARG A 227 -5.41 -3.09 13.40
N CYS A 228 -5.28 -4.36 13.00
CA CYS A 228 -6.30 -5.02 12.18
C CYS A 228 -7.62 -5.19 12.92
N ALA A 229 -7.59 -5.59 14.19
CA ALA A 229 -8.79 -5.74 15.02
C ALA A 229 -9.51 -4.40 15.22
N ASP A 230 -8.78 -3.33 15.51
CA ASP A 230 -9.33 -1.97 15.66
C ASP A 230 -10.02 -1.51 14.37
N ARG A 231 -9.42 -1.78 13.19
CA ARG A 231 -10.05 -1.47 11.91
C ARG A 231 -11.38 -2.23 11.73
N VAL A 232 -11.44 -3.51 12.09
CA VAL A 232 -12.69 -4.30 12.01
C VAL A 232 -13.77 -3.69 12.91
N ASN A 233 -13.41 -3.22 14.11
CA ASN A 233 -14.33 -2.56 15.02
C ASN A 233 -14.89 -1.27 14.42
N LEU A 234 -14.02 -0.42 13.84
CA LEU A 234 -14.43 0.83 13.15
C LEU A 234 -15.42 0.56 12.01
N LEU A 235 -15.16 -0.45 11.18
CA LEU A 235 -16.06 -0.83 10.08
C LEU A 235 -17.40 -1.34 10.61
N THR A 236 -17.41 -2.09 11.70
CA THR A 236 -18.62 -2.62 12.33
C THR A 236 -19.48 -1.50 12.92
N GLU A 237 -18.84 -0.52 13.58
CA GLU A 237 -19.53 0.63 14.14
C GLU A 237 -20.15 1.51 13.05
N SER A 238 -19.40 1.78 11.97
CA SER A 238 -19.87 2.55 10.83
C SER A 238 -21.09 1.89 10.16
N ALA A 239 -21.08 0.57 9.98
CA ALA A 239 -22.21 -0.19 9.45
C ALA A 239 -23.44 -0.12 10.37
N ARG A 240 -23.26 -0.16 11.70
CA ARG A 240 -24.36 -0.03 12.68
C ARG A 240 -24.98 1.37 12.69
N VAL A 241 -24.18 2.42 12.48
CA VAL A 241 -24.68 3.80 12.40
C VAL A 241 -25.51 3.99 11.15
N GLN A 242 -25.05 3.47 9.99
CA GLN A 242 -25.81 3.54 8.74
C GLN A 242 -27.16 2.79 8.82
N SER A 243 -27.18 1.62 9.45
CA SER A 243 -28.42 0.82 9.58
C SER A 243 -29.45 1.39 10.59
N ARG A 244 -29.08 2.40 11.38
CA ARG A 244 -29.99 3.10 12.33
C ARG A 244 -30.50 4.43 11.79
N GLY A 245 -29.99 4.88 10.65
CA GLY A 245 -30.39 6.15 10.01
C GLY A 245 -31.41 5.98 8.87
N ASP A 246 -31.68 4.74 8.49
CA ASP A 246 -32.82 4.35 7.62
C ASP A 246 -34.05 3.90 8.46
#